data_25235b249398ce84d33c07d7ca295ca3
#
_entry.id   25235b249398ce84d33c07d7ca295ca3
#
_cell.length_a   1.000
_cell.length_b   1.000
_cell.length_c   1.000
_cell.angle_alpha   90.00
_cell.angle_beta   90.00
_cell.angle_gamma   90.00
#
_symmetry.space_group_name_H-M   'P 1'
#
loop_
_entity.id
_entity.type
_entity.pdbx_description
1 polymer ?
#
loop_
_entity_poly.entity_id
_entity_poly.type
_entity_poly.pdbx_seq_one_letter_code
_entity_poly.pdbx_strand_id
1 'polypeptide(L)'
;MIGHPSLNNITEFRPNFVTHLECGLTGQRFERGLVHGLSDAGKPLLVKYDLENLGRSLTREMLVERPADLWRYREFLPVVDSANVVSLGETMTPLVPAPKLGQNLWIKDEGRLPTGSFKARGLCVAVSMAKELGIKRIAMPTNGNAGAALAAYASN
;
A
#
# COMPACT_ATOMS: atom_id res chain seq x y z
N MET A 1 -27.55 29.42 0.76
CA MET A 1 -26.12 29.23 0.44
C MET A 1 -25.53 28.35 1.53
N ILE A 2 -25.38 27.06 1.25
CA ILE A 2 -24.79 26.10 2.19
C ILE A 2 -23.32 26.01 1.78
N GLY A 3 -22.45 26.61 2.60
CA GLY A 3 -21.02 26.57 2.38
C GLY A 3 -20.49 25.15 2.49
N HIS A 4 -19.88 24.65 1.41
CA HIS A 4 -19.07 23.43 1.46
C HIS A 4 -17.87 23.67 2.41
N PRO A 5 -17.60 22.77 3.35
CA PRO A 5 -16.36 22.84 4.11
C PRO A 5 -15.19 22.68 3.15
N SER A 6 -14.27 23.61 3.19
CA SER A 6 -13.04 23.64 2.42
C SER A 6 -12.23 22.38 2.66
N LEU A 7 -11.85 21.71 1.57
CA LEU A 7 -10.94 20.55 1.52
C LEU A 7 -9.47 20.91 1.82
N ASN A 8 -9.24 21.86 2.69
CA ASN A 8 -7.91 22.31 3.06
C ASN A 8 -7.56 21.78 4.45
N ASN A 9 -7.11 20.55 4.54
CA ASN A 9 -6.19 20.06 5.59
C ASN A 9 -5.83 18.58 5.37
N ILE A 10 -5.33 18.24 4.17
CA ILE A 10 -4.53 17.02 4.01
C ILE A 10 -3.06 17.46 4.08
N THR A 11 -2.66 17.93 5.24
CA THR A 11 -1.27 18.24 5.51
C THR A 11 -0.64 17.08 6.22
N GLU A 12 0.40 16.55 5.60
CA GLU A 12 1.45 15.70 6.12
C GLU A 12 1.03 14.29 6.57
N PHE A 13 1.41 13.29 5.77
CA PHE A 13 1.56 11.95 6.30
C PHE A 13 2.45 12.03 7.53
N ARG A 14 1.98 11.50 8.66
CA ARG A 14 2.83 11.26 9.82
C ARG A 14 3.98 10.36 9.40
N PRO A 15 5.17 10.47 10.02
CA PRO A 15 6.31 9.66 9.65
C PRO A 15 5.91 8.19 9.58
N ASN A 16 6.23 7.51 8.49
CA ASN A 16 6.03 6.08 8.40
C ASN A 16 7.02 5.38 9.34
N PHE A 17 6.67 4.20 9.77
CA PHE A 17 7.47 3.42 10.71
C PHE A 17 8.40 2.41 10.01
N VAL A 18 8.62 2.55 8.72
CA VAL A 18 9.63 1.78 8.00
C VAL A 18 11.02 2.21 8.45
N THR A 19 11.82 1.28 8.96
CA THR A 19 13.19 1.54 9.44
C THR A 19 14.22 1.32 8.35
N HIS A 20 14.17 0.16 7.68
CA HIS A 20 15.12 -0.25 6.64
C HIS A 20 14.54 -1.37 5.79
N LEU A 21 15.27 -1.77 4.75
CA LEU A 21 15.02 -3.00 4.02
C LEU A 21 16.06 -4.05 4.43
N GLU A 22 15.70 -5.33 4.40
CA GLU A 22 16.56 -6.41 4.85
C GLU A 22 16.50 -7.61 3.92
N CYS A 23 17.65 -8.16 3.56
CA CYS A 23 17.72 -9.42 2.81
C CYS A 23 17.11 -10.56 3.65
N GLY A 24 16.10 -11.24 3.13
CA GLY A 24 15.43 -12.33 3.82
C GLY A 24 16.32 -13.56 4.08
N LEU A 25 17.49 -13.68 3.43
CA LEU A 25 18.42 -14.80 3.61
C LEU A 25 19.61 -14.42 4.52
N THR A 26 20.22 -13.25 4.32
CA THR A 26 21.48 -12.90 4.96
C THR A 26 21.34 -11.90 6.10
N GLY A 27 20.18 -11.24 6.24
CA GLY A 27 20.01 -10.16 7.20
C GLY A 27 20.70 -8.85 6.80
N GLN A 28 21.33 -8.78 5.61
CA GLN A 28 21.96 -7.56 5.11
C GLN A 28 20.93 -6.44 5.03
N ARG A 29 21.27 -5.26 5.58
CA ARG A 29 20.39 -4.10 5.64
C ARG A 29 20.65 -3.13 4.50
N PHE A 30 19.59 -2.50 4.04
CA PHE A 30 19.58 -1.50 2.98
C PHE A 30 18.79 -0.28 3.44
N GLU A 31 19.25 0.89 3.03
CA GLU A 31 18.60 2.15 3.37
C GLU A 31 17.21 2.27 2.70
N ARG A 32 16.23 2.77 3.45
CA ARG A 32 14.91 3.10 2.89
C ARG A 32 14.96 4.36 2.03
N GLY A 33 14.00 4.54 1.14
CA GLY A 33 13.89 5.76 0.31
C GLY A 33 14.85 5.78 -0.88
N LEU A 34 15.56 4.70 -1.12
CA LEU A 34 16.40 4.51 -2.30
C LEU A 34 15.85 3.40 -3.19
N VAL A 35 16.22 3.44 -4.47
CA VAL A 35 15.90 2.38 -5.42
C VAL A 35 16.85 1.21 -5.20
N HIS A 36 16.30 0.06 -4.88
CA HIS A 36 17.03 -1.18 -4.71
C HIS A 36 16.51 -2.26 -5.66
N GLY A 37 17.40 -3.15 -6.09
CA GLY A 37 17.04 -4.40 -6.74
C GLY A 37 16.97 -5.55 -5.74
N LEU A 38 17.48 -6.72 -6.13
CA LEU A 38 17.69 -7.83 -5.20
C LEU A 38 18.92 -7.55 -4.31
N SER A 39 19.00 -8.25 -3.17
CA SER A 39 20.21 -8.24 -2.33
C SER A 39 21.39 -8.86 -3.06
N ASP A 40 22.61 -8.70 -2.51
CA ASP A 40 23.85 -9.32 -3.05
C ASP A 40 23.74 -10.85 -3.12
N ALA A 41 22.88 -11.46 -2.30
CA ALA A 41 22.54 -12.88 -2.35
C ALA A 41 21.46 -13.23 -3.38
N GLY A 42 21.02 -12.29 -4.23
CA GLY A 42 19.97 -12.49 -5.23
C GLY A 42 18.59 -12.71 -4.63
N LYS A 43 18.32 -12.22 -3.41
CA LYS A 43 17.04 -12.40 -2.70
C LYS A 43 16.23 -11.10 -2.62
N PRO A 44 14.90 -11.20 -2.54
CA PRO A 44 14.04 -10.04 -2.31
C PRO A 44 14.35 -9.38 -0.95
N LEU A 45 14.10 -8.09 -0.88
CA LEU A 45 14.24 -7.29 0.33
C LEU A 45 12.90 -7.25 1.08
N LEU A 46 12.96 -7.47 2.38
CA LEU A 46 11.83 -7.39 3.29
C LEU A 46 11.80 -6.01 3.95
N VAL A 47 10.63 -5.39 3.98
CA VAL A 47 10.43 -4.10 4.66
C VAL A 47 10.39 -4.35 6.16
N LYS A 48 11.21 -3.63 6.92
CA LYS A 48 11.25 -3.70 8.39
C LYS A 48 10.65 -2.45 9.02
N TYR A 49 9.93 -2.65 10.10
CA TYR A 49 9.17 -1.61 10.80
C TYR A 49 9.60 -1.49 12.26
N ASP A 50 9.50 -0.28 12.80
CA ASP A 50 9.47 -0.01 14.23
C ASP A 50 8.05 -0.29 14.75
N LEU A 51 7.75 -1.55 15.00
CA LEU A 51 6.43 -2.00 15.44
C LEU A 51 6.09 -1.52 16.86
N GLU A 52 7.10 -1.27 17.69
CA GLU A 52 6.90 -0.81 19.06
C GLU A 52 6.37 0.63 19.07
N ASN A 53 7.04 1.53 18.38
CA ASN A 53 6.58 2.92 18.27
C ASN A 53 5.30 3.05 17.45
N LEU A 54 5.12 2.22 16.42
CA LEU A 54 3.86 2.17 15.67
C LEU A 54 2.70 1.76 16.57
N GLY A 55 2.86 0.73 17.40
CA GLY A 55 1.83 0.27 18.33
C GLY A 55 1.49 1.29 19.43
N ARG A 56 2.44 2.17 19.78
CA ARG A 56 2.19 3.30 20.70
C ARG A 56 1.48 4.47 20.04
N SER A 57 1.64 4.62 18.72
CA SER A 57 1.18 5.80 17.96
C SER A 57 -0.17 5.60 17.27
N LEU A 58 -0.62 4.37 17.08
CA LEU A 58 -1.82 4.04 16.31
C LEU A 58 -2.78 3.19 17.15
N THR A 59 -4.01 3.70 17.34
CA THR A 59 -5.09 2.97 18.02
C THR A 59 -6.20 2.56 17.03
N ARG A 60 -7.06 1.65 17.45
CA ARG A 60 -8.21 1.22 16.64
C ARG A 60 -9.20 2.35 16.42
N GLU A 61 -9.40 3.20 17.41
CA GLU A 61 -10.31 4.35 17.36
C GLU A 61 -9.86 5.33 16.28
N MET A 62 -8.56 5.62 16.19
CA MET A 62 -8.02 6.47 15.12
C MET A 62 -8.28 5.90 13.72
N LEU A 63 -8.33 4.58 13.58
CA LEU A 63 -8.62 3.94 12.29
C LEU A 63 -10.11 4.04 11.92
N VAL A 64 -11.02 4.02 12.90
CA VAL A 64 -12.48 4.06 12.65
C VAL A 64 -12.89 5.35 11.95
N GLU A 65 -12.29 6.47 12.30
CA GLU A 65 -12.62 7.79 11.75
C GLU A 65 -12.05 8.06 10.35
N ARG A 66 -11.17 7.18 9.85
CA ARG A 66 -10.53 7.34 8.55
C ARG A 66 -11.39 6.76 7.41
N PRO A 67 -11.25 7.27 6.18
CA PRO A 67 -11.87 6.66 5.01
C PRO A 67 -11.60 5.15 4.92
N ALA A 68 -12.58 4.41 4.41
CA ALA A 68 -12.50 2.95 4.29
C ALA A 68 -11.72 2.52 3.04
N ASP A 69 -10.48 2.97 2.91
CA ASP A 69 -9.56 2.69 1.82
C ASP A 69 -8.21 2.14 2.33
N LEU A 70 -7.28 1.86 1.43
CA LEU A 70 -5.95 1.34 1.78
C LEU A 70 -5.15 2.35 2.62
N TRP A 71 -5.28 3.64 2.33
CA TRP A 71 -4.48 4.70 2.93
C TRP A 71 -4.87 5.02 4.38
N ARG A 72 -5.97 4.43 4.88
CA ARG A 72 -6.27 4.47 6.32
C ARG A 72 -5.16 3.84 7.17
N TYR A 73 -4.35 2.96 6.58
CA TYR A 73 -3.22 2.26 7.20
C TYR A 73 -1.87 2.88 6.81
N ARG A 74 -1.84 4.17 6.50
CA ARG A 74 -0.66 4.86 5.97
C ARG A 74 0.61 4.70 6.80
N GLU A 75 0.51 4.51 8.12
CA GLU A 75 1.65 4.29 9.01
C GLU A 75 2.39 2.96 8.71
N PHE A 76 1.68 2.00 8.10
CA PHE A 76 2.24 0.74 7.63
C PHE A 76 2.74 0.79 6.19
N LEU A 77 2.47 1.88 5.47
CA LEU A 77 2.83 2.01 4.07
C LEU A 77 4.13 2.81 3.92
N PRO A 78 4.94 2.52 2.89
CA PRO A 78 6.26 3.12 2.74
C PRO A 78 6.25 4.58 2.24
N VAL A 79 5.14 5.05 1.66
CA VAL A 79 5.00 6.40 1.10
C VAL A 79 5.03 7.43 2.23
N VAL A 80 5.88 8.43 2.13
CA VAL A 80 6.08 9.47 3.15
C VAL A 80 5.28 10.73 2.82
N ASP A 81 5.30 11.16 1.57
CA ASP A 81 4.59 12.36 1.13
C ASP A 81 3.23 12.00 0.51
N SER A 82 2.16 12.54 1.10
CA SER A 82 0.80 12.34 0.61
C SER A 82 0.57 12.83 -0.83
N ALA A 83 1.36 13.80 -1.30
CA ALA A 83 1.32 14.28 -2.68
C ALA A 83 1.74 13.22 -3.70
N ASN A 84 2.44 12.18 -3.26
CA ASN A 84 2.87 11.06 -4.10
C ASN A 84 1.87 9.91 -4.13
N VAL A 85 0.81 9.97 -3.33
CA VAL A 85 -0.23 8.95 -3.34
C VAL A 85 -0.93 8.91 -4.70
N VAL A 86 -0.94 7.72 -5.29
CA VAL A 86 -1.72 7.40 -6.49
C VAL A 86 -2.79 6.38 -6.07
N SER A 87 -4.06 6.73 -6.20
CA SER A 87 -5.19 5.90 -5.79
C SER A 87 -6.28 5.90 -6.84
N LEU A 88 -6.90 4.75 -7.03
CA LEU A 88 -8.12 4.57 -7.82
C LEU A 88 -9.32 4.19 -6.93
N GLY A 89 -9.20 4.39 -5.60
CA GLY A 89 -10.24 4.08 -4.63
C GLY A 89 -10.18 2.63 -4.13
N GLU A 90 -8.99 2.16 -3.70
CA GLU A 90 -8.79 0.83 -3.11
C GLU A 90 -9.56 0.70 -1.79
N THR A 91 -10.81 0.29 -1.89
CA THR A 91 -11.73 0.22 -0.76
C THR A 91 -11.54 -1.03 0.09
N MET A 92 -12.22 -1.07 1.23
CA MET A 92 -12.40 -2.29 2.01
C MET A 92 -13.34 -3.24 1.27
N THR A 93 -12.83 -4.41 0.89
CA THR A 93 -13.61 -5.43 0.20
C THR A 93 -14.41 -6.28 1.18
N PRO A 94 -15.59 -6.78 0.79
CA PRO A 94 -16.45 -7.54 1.68
C PRO A 94 -15.87 -8.92 2.00
N LEU A 95 -16.27 -9.44 3.16
CA LEU A 95 -16.17 -10.84 3.52
C LEU A 95 -17.51 -11.51 3.17
N VAL A 96 -17.48 -12.44 2.21
CA VAL A 96 -18.65 -13.17 1.73
C VAL A 96 -18.68 -14.55 2.39
N PRO A 97 -19.75 -14.92 3.12
CA PRO A 97 -19.83 -16.22 3.75
C PRO A 97 -19.93 -17.33 2.69
N ALA A 98 -19.20 -18.41 2.89
CA ALA A 98 -19.18 -19.56 1.98
C ALA A 98 -19.56 -20.89 2.68
N PRO A 99 -20.79 -21.01 3.23
CA PRO A 99 -21.19 -22.13 4.07
C PRO A 99 -21.21 -23.49 3.34
N LYS A 100 -21.31 -23.47 2.01
CA LYS A 100 -21.24 -24.68 1.19
C LYS A 100 -19.82 -25.26 1.07
N LEU A 101 -18.80 -24.45 1.35
CA LEU A 101 -17.38 -24.85 1.29
C LEU A 101 -16.84 -25.22 2.67
N GLY A 102 -17.49 -24.79 3.75
CA GLY A 102 -17.08 -25.12 5.12
C GLY A 102 -17.77 -24.23 6.16
N GLN A 103 -17.84 -24.73 7.41
CA GLN A 103 -18.33 -23.95 8.54
C GLN A 103 -17.35 -22.80 8.85
N ASN A 104 -17.88 -21.61 9.07
CA ASN A 104 -17.10 -20.40 9.38
C ASN A 104 -16.08 -20.01 8.29
N LEU A 105 -16.28 -20.43 7.03
CA LEU A 105 -15.46 -20.03 5.92
C LEU A 105 -16.02 -18.75 5.28
N TRP A 106 -15.12 -17.79 5.06
CA TRP A 106 -15.42 -16.51 4.44
C TRP A 106 -14.43 -16.24 3.31
N ILE A 107 -14.94 -15.68 2.22
CA ILE A 107 -14.14 -15.27 1.06
C ILE A 107 -14.00 -13.76 1.12
N LYS A 108 -12.76 -13.28 1.17
CA LYS A 108 -12.49 -11.85 0.97
C LYS A 108 -12.48 -11.55 -0.53
N ASP A 109 -13.53 -10.85 -0.99
CA ASP A 109 -13.77 -10.61 -2.41
C ASP A 109 -12.90 -9.44 -2.95
N GLU A 110 -11.64 -9.72 -3.22
CA GLU A 110 -10.69 -8.75 -3.80
C GLU A 110 -10.93 -8.49 -5.30
N GLY A 111 -11.86 -9.19 -5.94
CA GLY A 111 -12.32 -8.91 -7.30
C GLY A 111 -13.06 -7.58 -7.42
N ARG A 112 -13.50 -6.99 -6.31
CA ARG A 112 -14.16 -5.67 -6.26
C ARG A 112 -13.20 -4.49 -6.22
N LEU A 113 -11.91 -4.73 -6.16
CA LEU A 113 -10.92 -3.67 -6.21
C LEU A 113 -10.83 -3.06 -7.62
N PRO A 114 -10.31 -1.83 -7.74
CA PRO A 114 -9.93 -1.27 -9.03
C PRO A 114 -9.11 -2.28 -9.84
N THR A 115 -9.34 -2.36 -11.15
CA THR A 115 -8.74 -3.37 -12.05
C THR A 115 -9.16 -4.83 -11.81
N GLY A 116 -10.19 -5.09 -10.98
CA GLY A 116 -10.82 -6.39 -10.82
C GLY A 116 -9.97 -7.46 -10.12
N SER A 117 -8.92 -7.09 -9.39
CA SER A 117 -8.06 -8.04 -8.69
C SER A 117 -7.31 -7.45 -7.49
N PHE A 118 -6.85 -8.32 -6.59
CA PHE A 118 -6.01 -7.93 -5.44
C PHE A 118 -4.69 -7.21 -5.82
N LYS A 119 -4.26 -7.29 -7.07
CA LYS A 119 -3.06 -6.60 -7.56
C LYS A 119 -3.15 -5.09 -7.42
N ALA A 120 -4.36 -4.53 -7.43
CA ALA A 120 -4.58 -3.12 -7.16
C ALA A 120 -3.89 -2.63 -5.88
N ARG A 121 -3.97 -3.38 -4.77
CA ARG A 121 -3.37 -2.97 -3.49
C ARG A 121 -1.86 -2.80 -3.57
N GLY A 122 -1.18 -3.78 -4.16
CA GLY A 122 0.28 -3.72 -4.29
C GLY A 122 0.74 -2.67 -5.31
N LEU A 123 0.02 -2.56 -6.43
CA LEU A 123 0.42 -1.65 -7.51
C LEU A 123 0.12 -0.18 -7.18
N CYS A 124 -0.92 0.11 -6.42
CA CYS A 124 -1.18 1.46 -5.92
C CYS A 124 0.00 1.95 -5.05
N VAL A 125 0.49 1.12 -4.13
CA VAL A 125 1.66 1.44 -3.30
C VAL A 125 2.94 1.51 -4.14
N ALA A 126 3.15 0.56 -5.06
CA ALA A 126 4.35 0.52 -5.89
C ALA A 126 4.47 1.75 -6.82
N VAL A 127 3.36 2.18 -7.44
CA VAL A 127 3.34 3.37 -8.29
C VAL A 127 3.50 4.64 -7.46
N SER A 128 2.87 4.73 -6.29
CA SER A 128 3.06 5.85 -5.36
C SER A 128 4.52 5.98 -4.94
N MET A 129 5.17 4.86 -4.58
CA MET A 129 6.61 4.86 -4.28
C MET A 129 7.48 5.21 -5.48
N ALA A 130 7.14 4.73 -6.67
CA ALA A 130 7.86 5.10 -7.88
C ALA A 130 7.80 6.62 -8.13
N LYS A 131 6.63 7.23 -7.91
CA LYS A 131 6.45 8.69 -7.99
C LYS A 131 7.31 9.41 -6.94
N GLU A 132 7.32 8.94 -5.70
CA GLU A 132 8.11 9.50 -4.60
C GLU A 132 9.62 9.42 -4.89
N LEU A 133 10.07 8.33 -5.49
CA LEU A 133 11.46 8.11 -5.90
C LEU A 133 11.82 8.78 -7.23
N GLY A 134 10.90 9.54 -7.85
CA GLY A 134 11.13 10.24 -9.10
C GLY A 134 11.25 9.33 -10.34
N ILE A 135 10.83 8.06 -10.26
CA ILE A 135 10.87 7.10 -11.36
C ILE A 135 9.83 7.51 -12.41
N LYS A 136 10.26 7.66 -13.67
CA LYS A 136 9.41 8.11 -14.79
C LYS A 136 8.93 6.96 -15.70
N ARG A 137 9.55 5.80 -15.64
CA ARG A 137 9.20 4.64 -16.47
C ARG A 137 9.34 3.37 -15.66
N ILE A 138 8.31 2.51 -15.74
CA ILE A 138 8.27 1.22 -15.06
C ILE A 138 8.03 0.14 -16.11
N ALA A 139 8.76 -0.95 -16.01
CA ALA A 139 8.53 -2.16 -16.78
C ALA A 139 8.50 -3.36 -15.83
N MET A 140 7.58 -4.29 -16.09
CA MET A 140 7.47 -5.50 -15.28
C MET A 140 6.96 -6.68 -16.13
N PRO A 141 7.42 -7.90 -15.88
CA PRO A 141 6.80 -9.11 -16.44
C PRO A 141 5.42 -9.32 -15.79
N THR A 142 4.45 -9.83 -16.55
CA THR A 142 3.09 -10.02 -16.04
C THR A 142 2.36 -11.13 -16.76
N ASN A 143 1.49 -11.86 -16.04
CA ASN A 143 0.52 -12.80 -16.59
C ASN A 143 -0.86 -12.15 -16.82
N GLY A 144 -0.99 -10.82 -16.72
CA GLY A 144 -2.23 -10.08 -16.95
C GLY A 144 -2.54 -9.08 -15.83
N ASN A 145 -3.11 -9.53 -14.72
CA ASN A 145 -3.66 -8.65 -13.67
C ASN A 145 -2.66 -7.65 -13.09
N ALA A 146 -1.38 -8.03 -12.93
CA ALA A 146 -0.37 -7.11 -12.43
C ALA A 146 -0.05 -6.00 -13.44
N GLY A 147 0.08 -6.35 -14.72
CA GLY A 147 0.27 -5.37 -15.79
C GLY A 147 -0.92 -4.46 -16.00
N ALA A 148 -2.14 -4.99 -15.95
CA ALA A 148 -3.37 -4.21 -16.02
C ALA A 148 -3.44 -3.19 -14.86
N ALA A 149 -3.14 -3.63 -13.62
CA ALA A 149 -3.10 -2.74 -12.47
C ALA A 149 -1.99 -1.69 -12.63
N LEU A 150 -0.75 -2.09 -13.00
CA LEU A 150 0.33 -1.14 -13.22
C LEU A 150 -0.06 -0.06 -14.25
N ALA A 151 -0.62 -0.45 -15.38
CA ALA A 151 -1.03 0.50 -16.42
C ALA A 151 -2.09 1.48 -15.90
N ALA A 152 -3.10 0.98 -15.17
CA ALA A 152 -4.16 1.82 -14.63
C ALA A 152 -3.64 2.84 -13.61
N TYR A 153 -2.78 2.43 -12.68
CA TYR A 153 -2.20 3.33 -11.67
C TYR A 153 -1.17 4.30 -12.25
N ALA A 154 -0.36 3.86 -13.21
CA ALA A 154 0.67 4.69 -13.80
C ALA A 154 0.11 5.75 -14.82
N SER A 155 -1.13 5.61 -15.25
CA SER A 155 -1.81 6.58 -16.11
C SER A 155 -2.56 7.67 -15.33
N ASN A 156 -2.65 7.56 -14.02
CA ASN A 156 -3.31 8.51 -13.13
C ASN A 156 -2.27 9.43 -12.45
#